data_b842388c269a949893152f391c042eaa
#
_entry.id   b842388c269a949893152f391c042eaa
#
_cell.length_a   1.000
_cell.length_b   1.000
_cell.length_c   1.000
_cell.angle_alpha   90.00
_cell.angle_beta   90.00
_cell.angle_gamma   90.00
#
_symmetry.space_group_name_H-M   'P 1'
#
loop_
_entity.id
_entity.type
_entity.pdbx_description
1 polymer ?
#
loop_
_entity_poly.entity_id
_entity_poly.type
_entity_poly.pdbx_seq_one_letter_code
_entity_poly.pdbx_strand_id
1 'polypeptide(L)'
;MPEPVTLVALILALGIAPFAALMVTCFTKLVIVFGLLRTALGLQQTPPNMVLNGIAIVLSIYIMAPVGMDIADGLRGRTFGVKGQGINDIVAVVDAAKPPIRQFLEKHTRERERQFFLKSASAMWPKQHADELVANDFMVLVPSFTLSELTRAFQIGFVIYLVFVVVDLIVATILLALGMSMLSPTTISLPFKLLLFVMLDGWTRLVHGLVLSYR
;
A
#
# COMPACT_ATOMS: atom_id res chain seq x y z
N MET A 1 11.50 -19.07 32.84
CA MET A 1 11.14 -17.70 32.41
C MET A 1 11.97 -17.39 31.20
N PRO A 2 11.44 -16.75 30.14
CA PRO A 2 12.28 -16.34 29.02
C PRO A 2 13.34 -15.36 29.51
N GLU A 3 14.53 -15.44 28.93
CA GLU A 3 15.63 -14.53 29.29
C GLU A 3 15.23 -13.07 29.02
N PRO A 4 15.69 -12.10 29.84
CA PRO A 4 15.31 -10.68 29.68
C PRO A 4 15.59 -10.17 28.24
N VAL A 5 16.65 -10.65 27.61
CA VAL A 5 17.02 -10.30 26.22
C VAL A 5 15.96 -10.78 25.21
N THR A 6 15.42 -11.99 25.39
CA THR A 6 14.37 -12.53 24.50
C THR A 6 13.05 -11.79 24.64
N LEU A 7 12.69 -11.33 25.85
CA LEU A 7 11.52 -10.48 26.07
C LEU A 7 11.67 -9.13 25.38
N VAL A 8 12.82 -8.48 25.49
CA VAL A 8 13.09 -7.21 24.82
C VAL A 8 13.05 -7.38 23.31
N ALA A 9 13.67 -8.42 22.76
CA ALA A 9 13.64 -8.72 21.31
C ALA A 9 12.22 -8.96 20.81
N LEU A 10 11.38 -9.67 21.57
CA LEU A 10 9.98 -9.92 21.22
C LEU A 10 9.15 -8.63 21.22
N ILE A 11 9.34 -7.76 22.23
CA ILE A 11 8.62 -6.46 22.29
C ILE A 11 9.03 -5.58 21.10
N LEU A 12 10.31 -5.52 20.75
CA LEU A 12 10.80 -4.77 19.60
C LEU A 12 10.23 -5.33 18.30
N ALA A 13 10.23 -6.64 18.10
CA ALA A 13 9.67 -7.30 16.93
C ALA A 13 8.17 -7.02 16.79
N LEU A 14 7.41 -7.12 17.88
CA LEU A 14 5.97 -6.77 17.92
C LEU A 14 5.71 -5.30 17.62
N GLY A 15 6.60 -4.40 18.06
CA GLY A 15 6.50 -2.96 17.77
C GLY A 15 6.75 -2.63 16.30
N ILE A 16 7.65 -3.36 15.62
CA ILE A 16 7.99 -3.14 14.20
C ILE A 16 7.04 -3.88 13.26
N ALA A 17 6.45 -5.00 13.67
CA ALA A 17 5.62 -5.85 12.85
C ALA A 17 4.47 -5.12 12.11
N PRO A 18 3.72 -4.19 12.74
CA PRO A 18 2.67 -3.44 12.04
C PRO A 18 3.21 -2.60 10.88
N PHE A 19 4.34 -1.93 11.08
CA PHE A 19 4.98 -1.11 10.04
C PHE A 19 5.50 -1.99 8.90
N ALA A 20 6.13 -3.11 9.22
CA ALA A 20 6.57 -4.09 8.21
C ALA A 20 5.37 -4.62 7.43
N ALA A 21 4.27 -4.98 8.10
CA ALA A 21 3.05 -5.44 7.44
C ALA A 21 2.49 -4.40 6.46
N LEU A 22 2.46 -3.13 6.82
CA LEU A 22 2.02 -2.05 5.94
C LEU A 22 2.91 -1.91 4.68
N MET A 23 4.22 -2.15 4.81
CA MET A 23 5.17 -2.01 3.70
C MET A 23 5.19 -3.21 2.75
N VAL A 24 4.81 -4.41 3.22
CA VAL A 24 4.80 -5.63 2.39
C VAL A 24 3.41 -6.01 1.88
N THR A 25 2.39 -5.18 2.12
CA THR A 25 1.02 -5.41 1.66
C THR A 25 0.55 -4.33 0.69
N CYS A 26 -0.60 -4.54 0.08
CA CYS A 26 -1.23 -3.58 -0.82
C CYS A 26 -1.80 -2.33 -0.11
N PHE A 27 -1.78 -2.26 1.22
CA PHE A 27 -2.34 -1.16 2.02
C PHE A 27 -1.82 0.21 1.58
N THR A 28 -0.51 0.34 1.37
CA THR A 28 0.14 1.61 1.00
C THR A 28 -0.46 2.22 -0.27
N LYS A 29 -0.65 1.42 -1.33
CA LYS A 29 -1.27 1.91 -2.58
C LYS A 29 -2.71 2.35 -2.34
N LEU A 30 -3.50 1.55 -1.64
CA LEU A 30 -4.91 1.84 -1.39
C LEU A 30 -5.10 3.17 -0.64
N VAL A 31 -4.36 3.36 0.45
CA VAL A 31 -4.48 4.57 1.30
C VAL A 31 -4.08 5.82 0.54
N ILE A 32 -3.02 5.74 -0.27
CA ILE A 32 -2.56 6.88 -1.07
C ILE A 32 -3.57 7.23 -2.16
N VAL A 33 -4.11 6.24 -2.89
CA VAL A 33 -5.10 6.49 -3.94
C VAL A 33 -6.37 7.11 -3.35
N PHE A 34 -6.86 6.62 -2.21
CA PHE A 34 -8.03 7.21 -1.55
C PHE A 34 -7.76 8.64 -1.06
N GLY A 35 -6.56 8.92 -0.54
CA GLY A 35 -6.14 10.26 -0.16
C GLY A 35 -6.09 11.22 -1.36
N LEU A 36 -5.53 10.77 -2.48
CA LEU A 36 -5.46 11.54 -3.71
C LEU A 36 -6.85 11.78 -4.32
N LEU A 37 -7.75 10.79 -4.30
CA LEU A 37 -9.15 10.96 -4.71
C LEU A 37 -9.85 12.05 -3.89
N ARG A 38 -9.74 12.00 -2.55
CA ARG A 38 -10.32 13.01 -1.67
C ARG A 38 -9.82 14.42 -2.02
N THR A 39 -8.52 14.55 -2.25
CA THR A 39 -7.91 15.83 -2.65
C THR A 39 -8.39 16.28 -4.02
N ALA A 40 -8.52 15.37 -4.99
CA ALA A 40 -9.01 15.64 -6.34
C ALA A 40 -10.47 16.15 -6.36
N LEU A 41 -11.31 15.59 -5.50
CA LEU A 41 -12.69 16.05 -5.29
C LEU A 41 -12.79 17.43 -4.62
N GLY A 42 -11.69 17.96 -4.08
CA GLY A 42 -11.69 19.23 -3.34
C GLY A 42 -12.19 19.11 -1.89
N LEU A 43 -12.27 17.89 -1.37
CA LEU A 43 -12.73 17.61 -0.01
C LEU A 43 -11.56 17.70 0.96
N GLN A 44 -11.64 18.61 1.96
CA GLN A 44 -10.53 18.83 2.89
C GLN A 44 -10.42 17.76 3.98
N GLN A 45 -11.56 17.33 4.56
CA GLN A 45 -11.58 16.41 5.71
C GLN A 45 -12.64 15.30 5.62
N THR A 46 -13.43 15.25 4.57
CA THR A 46 -14.50 14.26 4.39
C THR A 46 -14.21 13.39 3.17
N PRO A 47 -14.19 12.04 3.28
CA PRO A 47 -14.28 11.26 4.53
C PRO A 47 -13.02 11.39 5.41
N PRO A 48 -13.14 11.25 6.75
CA PRO A 48 -12.01 11.30 7.67
C PRO A 48 -10.93 10.24 7.35
N ASN A 49 -9.66 10.52 7.69
CA ASN A 49 -8.56 9.59 7.46
C ASN A 49 -8.81 8.20 8.06
N MET A 50 -9.45 8.15 9.24
CA MET A 50 -9.80 6.88 9.88
C MET A 50 -10.69 6.00 9.00
N VAL A 51 -11.68 6.59 8.32
CA VAL A 51 -12.58 5.85 7.42
C VAL A 51 -11.83 5.35 6.19
N LEU A 52 -11.01 6.21 5.57
CA LEU A 52 -10.20 5.80 4.39
C LEU A 52 -9.20 4.69 4.75
N ASN A 53 -8.53 4.81 5.89
CA ASN A 53 -7.62 3.78 6.38
C ASN A 53 -8.38 2.49 6.70
N GLY A 54 -9.56 2.57 7.30
CA GLY A 54 -10.40 1.41 7.59
C GLY A 54 -10.78 0.64 6.31
N ILE A 55 -11.24 1.35 5.27
CA ILE A 55 -11.53 0.75 3.97
C ILE A 55 -10.27 0.14 3.36
N ALA A 56 -9.13 0.84 3.41
CA ALA A 56 -7.86 0.33 2.91
C ALA A 56 -7.41 -0.95 3.63
N ILE A 57 -7.60 -1.04 4.96
CA ILE A 57 -7.30 -2.25 5.73
C ILE A 57 -8.19 -3.41 5.29
N VAL A 58 -9.52 -3.21 5.21
CA VAL A 58 -10.47 -4.26 4.82
C VAL A 58 -10.14 -4.78 3.42
N LEU A 59 -9.90 -3.89 2.46
CA LEU A 59 -9.51 -4.28 1.10
C LEU A 59 -8.14 -4.95 1.06
N SER A 60 -7.19 -4.49 1.88
CA SER A 60 -5.87 -5.11 1.97
C SER A 60 -5.96 -6.54 2.48
N ILE A 61 -6.76 -6.79 3.52
CA ILE A 61 -7.01 -8.15 4.02
C ILE A 61 -7.65 -9.02 2.92
N TYR A 62 -8.61 -8.49 2.18
CA TYR A 62 -9.26 -9.21 1.10
C TYR A 62 -8.28 -9.59 -0.03
N ILE A 63 -7.46 -8.65 -0.47
CA ILE A 63 -6.46 -8.87 -1.54
C ILE A 63 -5.36 -9.84 -1.08
N MET A 64 -4.94 -9.74 0.20
CA MET A 64 -3.90 -10.58 0.78
C MET A 64 -4.42 -11.94 1.29
N ALA A 65 -5.74 -12.20 1.21
CA ALA A 65 -6.32 -13.46 1.69
C ALA A 65 -5.67 -14.72 1.08
N PRO A 66 -5.35 -14.79 -0.24
CA PRO A 66 -4.65 -15.94 -0.80
C PRO A 66 -3.29 -16.19 -0.14
N VAL A 67 -2.50 -15.12 0.05
CA VAL A 67 -1.19 -15.19 0.74
C VAL A 67 -1.36 -15.72 2.17
N GLY A 68 -2.40 -15.25 2.88
CA GLY A 68 -2.74 -15.74 4.22
C GLY A 68 -3.13 -17.23 4.23
N MET A 69 -3.87 -17.69 3.22
CA MET A 69 -4.22 -19.11 3.08
C MET A 69 -2.98 -19.96 2.84
N ASP A 70 -2.08 -19.55 1.96
CA ASP A 70 -0.82 -20.26 1.70
C ASP A 70 0.05 -20.37 2.96
N ILE A 71 0.11 -19.30 3.78
CA ILE A 71 0.79 -19.32 5.08
C ILE A 71 0.12 -20.35 6.02
N ALA A 72 -1.20 -20.32 6.11
CA ALA A 72 -1.96 -21.25 6.97
C ALA A 72 -1.74 -22.70 6.54
N ASP A 73 -1.71 -22.98 5.24
CA ASP A 73 -1.44 -24.30 4.69
C ASP A 73 -0.02 -24.76 5.02
N GLY A 74 0.97 -23.87 4.97
CA GLY A 74 2.35 -24.17 5.38
C GLY A 74 2.51 -24.48 6.88
N LEU A 75 1.52 -24.09 7.69
CA LEU A 75 1.50 -24.37 9.13
C LEU A 75 0.65 -25.60 9.50
N ARG A 76 -0.05 -26.21 8.55
CA ARG A 76 -0.88 -27.40 8.80
C ARG A 76 -0.03 -28.56 9.34
N GLY A 77 -0.53 -29.21 10.38
CA GLY A 77 0.14 -30.34 11.04
C GLY A 77 1.16 -29.93 12.12
N ARG A 78 1.38 -28.65 12.35
CA ARG A 78 2.20 -28.18 13.48
C ARG A 78 1.34 -27.93 14.71
N THR A 79 1.77 -28.41 15.86
CA THR A 79 1.14 -28.15 17.17
C THR A 79 1.77 -26.94 17.79
N PHE A 80 0.99 -25.87 17.98
CA PHE A 80 1.43 -24.63 18.63
C PHE A 80 1.06 -24.62 20.11
N GLY A 81 1.78 -23.85 20.93
CA GLY A 81 1.42 -23.61 22.32
C GLY A 81 1.91 -24.65 23.31
N VAL A 82 2.87 -25.51 22.96
CA VAL A 82 3.53 -26.42 23.90
C VAL A 82 4.42 -25.57 24.84
N LYS A 83 4.27 -25.75 26.16
CA LYS A 83 5.08 -25.03 27.16
C LYS A 83 6.59 -25.11 26.84
N GLY A 84 7.23 -23.96 26.64
CA GLY A 84 8.66 -23.84 26.35
C GLY A 84 9.05 -23.67 24.88
N GLN A 85 8.08 -23.72 23.92
CA GLN A 85 8.36 -23.63 22.48
C GLN A 85 7.97 -22.29 21.82
N GLY A 86 7.58 -21.27 22.61
CA GLY A 86 7.03 -20.03 22.09
C GLY A 86 7.90 -19.30 21.04
N ILE A 87 9.24 -19.35 21.16
CA ILE A 87 10.17 -18.78 20.18
C ILE A 87 10.19 -19.64 18.91
N ASN A 88 10.23 -20.97 19.05
CA ASN A 88 10.21 -21.89 17.92
C ASN A 88 8.91 -21.79 17.13
N ASP A 89 7.78 -21.56 17.82
CA ASP A 89 6.48 -21.31 17.19
C ASP A 89 6.51 -20.04 16.33
N ILE A 90 7.09 -18.94 16.85
CA ILE A 90 7.25 -17.69 16.11
C ILE A 90 8.16 -17.88 14.88
N VAL A 91 9.30 -18.54 15.06
CA VAL A 91 10.23 -18.85 13.95
C VAL A 91 9.53 -19.68 12.88
N ALA A 92 8.73 -20.65 13.28
CA ALA A 92 7.98 -21.50 12.37
C ALA A 92 6.94 -20.70 11.55
N VAL A 93 6.24 -19.75 12.18
CA VAL A 93 5.29 -18.86 11.49
C VAL A 93 6.03 -17.94 10.51
N VAL A 94 7.14 -17.35 10.93
CA VAL A 94 7.96 -16.49 10.06
C VAL A 94 8.50 -17.28 8.87
N ASP A 95 8.98 -18.49 9.06
CA ASP A 95 9.53 -19.32 7.97
C ASP A 95 8.43 -19.78 7.00
N ALA A 96 7.23 -20.08 7.49
CA ALA A 96 6.08 -20.40 6.65
C ALA A 96 5.56 -19.18 5.88
N ALA A 97 5.71 -17.97 6.44
CA ALA A 97 5.26 -16.73 5.81
C ALA A 97 6.21 -16.22 4.71
N LYS A 98 7.52 -16.50 4.83
CA LYS A 98 8.53 -16.00 3.88
C LYS A 98 8.24 -16.36 2.42
N PRO A 99 7.96 -17.63 2.02
CA PRO A 99 7.76 -17.96 0.60
C PRO A 99 6.53 -17.29 -0.02
N PRO A 100 5.31 -17.34 0.57
CA PRO A 100 4.14 -16.69 -0.01
C PRO A 100 4.27 -15.17 -0.10
N ILE A 101 4.84 -14.53 0.93
CA ILE A 101 5.10 -13.09 0.92
C ILE A 101 6.12 -12.74 -0.18
N ARG A 102 7.21 -13.50 -0.30
CA ARG A 102 8.21 -13.29 -1.36
C ARG A 102 7.57 -13.35 -2.74
N GLN A 103 6.78 -14.39 -3.01
CA GLN A 103 6.08 -14.56 -4.28
C GLN A 103 5.13 -13.39 -4.59
N PHE A 104 4.40 -12.91 -3.59
CA PHE A 104 3.54 -11.73 -3.72
C PHE A 104 4.35 -10.47 -4.07
N LEU A 105 5.45 -10.22 -3.35
CA LEU A 105 6.33 -9.07 -3.60
C LEU A 105 6.95 -9.15 -5.00
N GLU A 106 7.47 -10.31 -5.41
CA GLU A 106 8.04 -10.51 -6.74
C GLU A 106 7.03 -10.21 -7.85
N LYS A 107 5.81 -10.77 -7.75
CA LYS A 107 4.75 -10.58 -8.73
C LYS A 107 4.38 -9.11 -8.93
N HIS A 108 4.40 -8.32 -7.85
CA HIS A 108 3.94 -6.94 -7.86
C HIS A 108 5.06 -5.90 -7.86
N THR A 109 6.32 -6.29 -7.87
CA THR A 109 7.47 -5.40 -7.99
C THR A 109 7.82 -5.15 -9.46
N ARG A 110 8.14 -3.90 -9.80
CA ARG A 110 8.66 -3.55 -11.13
C ARG A 110 10.12 -3.99 -11.25
N GLU A 111 10.48 -4.64 -12.34
CA GLU A 111 11.84 -5.09 -12.59
C GLU A 111 12.87 -3.95 -12.52
N ARG A 112 12.50 -2.78 -13.03
CA ARG A 112 13.34 -1.57 -12.96
C ARG A 112 13.75 -1.21 -11.54
N GLU A 113 12.81 -1.23 -10.60
CA GLU A 113 13.05 -0.87 -9.20
C GLU A 113 13.90 -1.95 -8.52
N ARG A 114 13.63 -3.21 -8.82
CA ARG A 114 14.42 -4.34 -8.31
C ARG A 114 15.88 -4.26 -8.74
N GLN A 115 16.13 -3.98 -10.02
CA GLN A 115 17.48 -3.80 -10.57
C GLN A 115 18.18 -2.57 -9.98
N PHE A 116 17.44 -1.49 -9.73
CA PHE A 116 17.98 -0.30 -9.10
C PHE A 116 18.51 -0.61 -7.70
N PHE A 117 17.72 -1.25 -6.83
CA PHE A 117 18.14 -1.56 -5.47
C PHE A 117 19.29 -2.57 -5.43
N LEU A 118 19.29 -3.56 -6.32
CA LEU A 118 20.38 -4.54 -6.43
C LEU A 118 21.71 -3.85 -6.81
N LYS A 119 21.70 -2.99 -7.84
CA LYS A 119 22.87 -2.21 -8.26
C LYS A 119 23.33 -1.20 -7.20
N SER A 120 22.39 -0.57 -6.50
CA SER A 120 22.70 0.38 -5.43
C SER A 120 23.40 -0.33 -4.26
N ALA A 121 22.96 -1.52 -3.90
CA ALA A 121 23.62 -2.32 -2.87
C ALA A 121 25.08 -2.65 -3.25
N SER A 122 25.33 -3.04 -4.50
CA SER A 122 26.70 -3.31 -4.99
C SER A 122 27.60 -2.08 -4.95
N ALA A 123 27.05 -0.87 -5.03
CA ALA A 123 27.81 0.39 -4.95
C ALA A 123 28.02 0.90 -3.52
N MET A 124 27.11 0.57 -2.58
CA MET A 124 27.07 1.18 -1.24
C MET A 124 27.52 0.23 -0.12
N TRP A 125 27.38 -1.09 -0.33
CA TRP A 125 27.65 -2.08 0.71
C TRP A 125 29.05 -2.65 0.61
N PRO A 126 29.60 -3.21 1.71
CA PRO A 126 30.84 -3.97 1.66
C PRO A 126 30.71 -5.12 0.66
N LYS A 127 31.73 -5.34 -0.16
CA LYS A 127 31.72 -6.33 -1.26
C LYS A 127 31.23 -7.72 -0.83
N GLN A 128 31.67 -8.19 0.34
CA GLN A 128 31.28 -9.51 0.87
C GLN A 128 29.77 -9.68 0.97
N HIS A 129 29.04 -8.66 1.39
CA HIS A 129 27.57 -8.70 1.54
C HIS A 129 26.84 -8.34 0.24
N ALA A 130 27.47 -7.52 -0.60
CA ALA A 130 26.87 -7.14 -1.87
C ALA A 130 26.89 -8.29 -2.89
N ASP A 131 27.96 -9.10 -2.91
CA ASP A 131 28.13 -10.21 -3.84
C ASP A 131 27.21 -11.42 -3.52
N GLU A 132 26.78 -11.54 -2.26
CA GLU A 132 25.83 -12.57 -1.82
C GLU A 132 24.36 -12.19 -2.07
N LEU A 133 24.09 -10.90 -2.35
CA LEU A 133 22.73 -10.39 -2.46
C LEU A 133 22.07 -10.81 -3.78
N VAL A 134 20.92 -11.44 -3.68
CA VAL A 134 20.13 -11.87 -4.85
C VAL A 134 18.92 -10.95 -5.06
N ALA A 135 18.48 -10.83 -6.30
CA ALA A 135 17.36 -9.97 -6.66
C ALA A 135 16.03 -10.31 -5.92
N ASN A 136 15.94 -11.54 -5.39
CA ASN A 136 14.77 -12.05 -4.68
C ASN A 136 14.91 -11.98 -3.15
N ASP A 137 15.95 -11.33 -2.64
CA ASP A 137 16.08 -11.11 -1.20
C ASP A 137 15.11 -10.03 -0.71
N PHE A 138 14.60 -10.21 0.50
CA PHE A 138 13.68 -9.23 1.10
C PHE A 138 14.30 -7.84 1.23
N MET A 139 15.62 -7.76 1.40
CA MET A 139 16.34 -6.48 1.43
C MET A 139 16.27 -5.71 0.11
N VAL A 140 16.09 -6.42 -1.02
CA VAL A 140 15.87 -5.83 -2.35
C VAL A 140 14.37 -5.71 -2.64
N LEU A 141 13.60 -6.76 -2.37
CA LEU A 141 12.19 -6.83 -2.72
C LEU A 141 11.31 -5.82 -1.97
N VAL A 142 11.50 -5.67 -0.65
CA VAL A 142 10.64 -4.79 0.15
C VAL A 142 10.72 -3.33 -0.30
N PRO A 143 11.91 -2.70 -0.40
CA PRO A 143 12.00 -1.33 -0.89
C PRO A 143 11.58 -1.19 -2.35
N SER A 144 11.88 -2.18 -3.20
CA SER A 144 11.47 -2.18 -4.61
C SER A 144 9.95 -2.26 -4.78
N PHE A 145 9.29 -3.11 -4.00
CA PHE A 145 7.83 -3.23 -3.96
C PHE A 145 7.19 -1.94 -3.47
N THR A 146 7.66 -1.41 -2.33
CA THR A 146 7.14 -0.17 -1.76
C THR A 146 7.22 0.99 -2.77
N LEU A 147 8.35 1.15 -3.44
CA LEU A 147 8.54 2.17 -4.47
C LEU A 147 7.64 1.92 -5.70
N SER A 148 7.48 0.65 -6.10
CA SER A 148 6.60 0.25 -7.21
C SER A 148 5.14 0.58 -6.92
N GLU A 149 4.67 0.25 -5.71
CA GLU A 149 3.30 0.52 -5.28
C GLU A 149 3.03 2.01 -5.09
N LEU A 150 4.01 2.76 -4.54
CA LEU A 150 3.95 4.21 -4.44
C LEU A 150 3.81 4.86 -5.83
N THR A 151 4.66 4.46 -6.76
CA THR A 151 4.62 4.98 -8.14
C THR A 151 3.29 4.68 -8.82
N ARG A 152 2.76 3.44 -8.67
CA ARG A 152 1.44 3.08 -9.23
C ARG A 152 0.31 3.87 -8.59
N ALA A 153 0.37 4.09 -7.26
CA ALA A 153 -0.62 4.88 -6.54
C ALA A 153 -0.69 6.31 -7.07
N PHE A 154 0.47 6.94 -7.25
CA PHE A 154 0.54 8.28 -7.82
C PHE A 154 0.09 8.33 -9.30
N GLN A 155 0.40 7.33 -10.10
CA GLN A 155 -0.08 7.24 -11.48
C GLN A 155 -1.62 7.18 -11.54
N ILE A 156 -2.24 6.32 -10.72
CA ILE A 156 -3.70 6.21 -10.63
C ILE A 156 -4.30 7.53 -10.12
N GLY A 157 -3.75 8.06 -9.03
CA GLY A 157 -4.21 9.31 -8.43
C GLY A 157 -4.09 10.50 -9.38
N PHE A 158 -3.01 10.58 -10.16
CA PHE A 158 -2.82 11.61 -11.17
C PHE A 158 -3.90 11.59 -12.24
N VAL A 159 -4.23 10.40 -12.77
CA VAL A 159 -5.29 10.26 -13.78
C VAL A 159 -6.64 10.71 -13.22
N ILE A 160 -6.96 10.29 -11.99
CA ILE A 160 -8.19 10.72 -11.31
C ILE A 160 -8.19 12.25 -11.11
N TYR A 161 -7.08 12.80 -10.64
CA TYR A 161 -6.93 14.23 -10.40
C TYR A 161 -7.13 15.05 -11.67
N LEU A 162 -6.59 14.58 -12.80
CA LEU A 162 -6.69 15.27 -14.10
C LEU A 162 -8.15 15.44 -14.52
N VAL A 163 -9.00 14.42 -14.33
CA VAL A 163 -10.43 14.51 -14.66
C VAL A 163 -11.12 15.64 -13.89
N PHE A 164 -10.84 15.75 -12.59
CA PHE A 164 -11.46 16.79 -11.75
C PHE A 164 -10.87 18.20 -11.97
N VAL A 165 -9.59 18.29 -12.39
CA VAL A 165 -9.00 19.57 -12.82
C VAL A 165 -9.70 20.13 -14.05
N VAL A 166 -10.10 19.28 -15.00
CA VAL A 166 -10.88 19.72 -16.17
C VAL A 166 -12.22 20.35 -15.73
N VAL A 167 -12.90 19.77 -14.74
CA VAL A 167 -14.13 20.36 -14.18
C VAL A 167 -13.84 21.73 -13.55
N ASP A 168 -12.74 21.87 -12.79
CA ASP A 168 -12.35 23.17 -12.23
C ASP A 168 -12.10 24.22 -13.31
N LEU A 169 -11.41 23.84 -14.39
CA LEU A 169 -11.12 24.75 -15.51
C LEU A 169 -12.40 25.21 -16.22
N ILE A 170 -13.34 24.29 -16.47
CA ILE A 170 -14.64 24.64 -17.09
C ILE A 170 -15.38 25.64 -16.21
N VAL A 171 -15.50 25.37 -14.91
CA VAL A 171 -16.18 26.27 -13.98
C VAL A 171 -15.45 27.61 -13.90
N ALA A 172 -14.14 27.64 -13.85
CA ALA A 172 -13.35 28.86 -13.82
C ALA A 172 -13.57 29.72 -15.07
N THR A 173 -13.58 29.12 -16.26
CA THR A 173 -13.82 29.86 -17.53
C THR A 173 -15.25 30.44 -17.59
N ILE A 174 -16.26 29.72 -17.11
CA ILE A 174 -17.64 30.21 -17.03
C ILE A 174 -17.75 31.40 -16.07
N LEU A 175 -17.17 31.31 -14.87
CA LEU A 175 -17.18 32.40 -13.88
C LEU A 175 -16.49 33.66 -14.40
N LEU A 176 -15.35 33.49 -15.09
CA LEU A 176 -14.66 34.62 -15.73
C LEU A 176 -15.50 35.26 -16.82
N ALA A 177 -16.18 34.50 -17.67
CA ALA A 177 -17.05 35.00 -18.72
C ALA A 177 -18.26 35.78 -18.17
N LEU A 178 -18.75 35.41 -16.97
CA LEU A 178 -19.82 36.08 -16.27
C LEU A 178 -19.35 37.32 -15.47
N GLY A 179 -18.03 37.62 -15.47
CA GLY A 179 -17.48 38.73 -14.69
C GLY A 179 -17.37 38.43 -13.18
N MET A 180 -17.56 37.18 -12.75
CA MET A 180 -17.60 36.78 -11.33
C MET A 180 -16.22 36.45 -10.81
N SER A 181 -15.25 37.37 -10.96
CA SER A 181 -13.82 37.15 -10.59
C SER A 181 -13.56 36.98 -9.08
N MET A 182 -14.50 37.37 -8.22
CA MET A 182 -14.36 37.26 -6.76
C MET A 182 -14.80 35.90 -6.20
N LEU A 183 -15.47 35.05 -6.99
CA LEU A 183 -15.89 33.72 -6.55
C LEU A 183 -14.76 32.71 -6.75
N SER A 184 -14.53 31.86 -5.74
CA SER A 184 -13.57 30.76 -5.85
C SER A 184 -14.11 29.66 -6.79
N PRO A 185 -13.44 29.38 -7.91
CA PRO A 185 -13.88 28.32 -8.84
C PRO A 185 -13.97 26.96 -8.16
N THR A 186 -13.05 26.64 -7.26
CA THR A 186 -13.01 25.35 -6.55
C THR A 186 -14.22 25.15 -5.63
N THR A 187 -14.74 26.21 -5.01
CA THR A 187 -15.96 26.13 -4.17
C THR A 187 -17.20 25.86 -5.01
N ILE A 188 -17.28 26.49 -6.19
CA ILE A 188 -18.42 26.33 -7.10
C ILE A 188 -18.36 24.98 -7.84
N SER A 189 -17.16 24.48 -8.16
CA SER A 189 -16.98 23.20 -8.86
C SER A 189 -17.23 21.97 -7.96
N LEU A 190 -17.11 22.10 -6.65
CA LEU A 190 -17.23 20.99 -5.70
C LEU A 190 -18.55 20.20 -5.84
N PRO A 191 -19.76 20.83 -5.88
CA PRO A 191 -21.00 20.09 -6.11
C PRO A 191 -21.02 19.33 -7.42
N PHE A 192 -20.48 19.90 -8.50
CA PHE A 192 -20.42 19.26 -9.82
C PHE A 192 -19.47 18.06 -9.82
N LYS A 193 -18.32 18.16 -9.14
CA LYS A 193 -17.39 17.04 -8.97
C LYS A 193 -18.03 15.88 -8.21
N LEU A 194 -18.74 16.18 -7.11
CA LEU A 194 -19.45 15.17 -6.33
C LEU A 194 -20.57 14.51 -7.14
N LEU A 195 -21.38 15.32 -7.86
CA LEU A 195 -22.42 14.79 -8.72
C LEU A 195 -21.85 13.84 -9.79
N LEU A 196 -20.81 14.28 -10.49
CA LEU A 196 -20.12 13.48 -11.51
C LEU A 196 -19.57 12.18 -10.92
N PHE A 197 -18.92 12.25 -9.77
CA PHE A 197 -18.36 11.08 -9.10
C PHE A 197 -19.45 10.07 -8.70
N VAL A 198 -20.58 10.54 -8.18
CA VAL A 198 -21.72 9.68 -7.81
C VAL A 198 -22.41 9.09 -9.05
N MET A 199 -22.66 9.90 -10.08
CA MET A 199 -23.29 9.42 -11.33
C MET A 199 -22.45 8.36 -12.07
N LEU A 200 -21.13 8.40 -11.92
CA LEU A 200 -20.21 7.41 -12.52
C LEU A 200 -19.95 6.19 -11.64
N ASP A 201 -20.67 6.01 -10.52
CA ASP A 201 -20.37 4.97 -9.54
C ASP A 201 -18.89 4.96 -9.12
N GLY A 202 -18.34 6.15 -8.87
CA GLY A 202 -16.91 6.37 -8.70
C GLY A 202 -16.26 5.49 -7.66
N TRP A 203 -16.89 5.29 -6.49
CA TRP A 203 -16.38 4.38 -5.45
C TRP A 203 -16.27 2.94 -5.94
N THR A 204 -17.34 2.42 -6.56
CA THR A 204 -17.38 1.04 -7.04
C THR A 204 -16.31 0.79 -8.10
N ARG A 205 -16.23 1.66 -9.10
CA ARG A 205 -15.23 1.54 -10.18
C ARG A 205 -13.81 1.64 -9.67
N LEU A 206 -13.54 2.57 -8.74
CA LEU A 206 -12.22 2.73 -8.15
C LEU A 206 -11.80 1.49 -7.36
N VAL A 207 -12.66 1.01 -6.46
CA VAL A 207 -12.38 -0.16 -5.63
C VAL A 207 -12.19 -1.41 -6.50
N HIS A 208 -13.07 -1.65 -7.49
CA HIS A 208 -12.92 -2.74 -8.44
C HIS A 208 -11.59 -2.67 -9.20
N GLY A 209 -11.25 -1.49 -9.74
CA GLY A 209 -9.98 -1.28 -10.44
C GLY A 209 -8.76 -1.55 -9.56
N LEU A 210 -8.79 -1.09 -8.30
CA LEU A 210 -7.71 -1.30 -7.35
C LEU A 210 -7.56 -2.79 -6.99
N VAL A 211 -8.65 -3.50 -6.71
CA VAL A 211 -8.62 -4.94 -6.42
C VAL A 211 -8.11 -5.74 -7.62
N LEU A 212 -8.63 -5.46 -8.81
CA LEU A 212 -8.22 -6.14 -10.04
C LEU A 212 -6.77 -5.84 -10.46
N SER A 213 -6.18 -4.75 -9.97
CA SER A 213 -4.76 -4.44 -10.21
C SER A 213 -3.77 -5.39 -9.54
N TYR A 214 -4.26 -6.30 -8.69
CA TYR A 214 -3.50 -7.35 -8.00
C TYR A 214 -3.78 -8.76 -8.53
N ARG A 215 -4.51 -8.87 -9.64
CA ARG A 215 -4.81 -10.15 -10.31
C ARG A 215 -3.59 -10.80 -10.97
#